data_526c7497c832342b1895c05b7c050e29
#
_entry.id   526c7497c832342b1895c05b7c050e29
#
_cell.length_a   1.000
_cell.length_b   1.000
_cell.length_c   1.000
_cell.angle_alpha   90.00
_cell.angle_beta   90.00
_cell.angle_gamma   90.00
#
_symmetry.space_group_name_H-M   'P 1'
#
loop_
_entity.id
_entity.type
_entity.pdbx_description
1 polymer ?
#
loop_
_entity_poly.entity_id
_entity_poly.type
_entity_poly.pdbx_seq_one_letter_code
_entity_poly.pdbx_strand_id
1 'polypeptide(L)'
;MRHRFGIAVGIICIALVSAEDWQNVTSLPAVDFGGLTPAKKATVLKLLRENGCSCGCGMKVAECRVKDPNCGYSRGLASVAVDSVKQGKNSAETLAAMKESKWSKVPDHSKTLEDPVKIPVAGAPAIGAEHAAITLIEFSDFQCPYCYKAVTELQAIMKAYPSQVKLIFKQFPLDIHSQAAYAAAAALAAHKQGKFWTLHDAMFARHGRLSKEIIEKLAADSGVDMKRFEADVASAEIRKAVDKDRDDGESAGVDSTPSLFVNGKHYNGLLTLAALKPILDGELKNHH
;
A
#
# COMPACT_ATOMS: atom_id res chain seq x y z
N MET A 1 17.58 19.03 65.29
CA MET A 1 17.55 17.79 64.46
C MET A 1 17.03 18.14 63.06
N ARG A 2 17.90 18.19 62.03
CA ARG A 2 17.55 18.50 60.65
C ARG A 2 17.68 17.22 59.85
N HIS A 3 16.57 16.63 59.41
CA HIS A 3 16.55 15.51 58.48
C HIS A 3 16.74 16.01 57.05
N ARG A 4 17.83 15.61 56.41
CA ARG A 4 18.07 15.79 54.97
C ARG A 4 17.50 14.57 54.28
N PHE A 5 16.44 14.76 53.49
CA PHE A 5 15.97 13.78 52.49
C PHE A 5 16.83 13.94 51.21
N GLY A 6 17.62 12.92 50.92
CA GLY A 6 18.32 12.81 49.65
C GLY A 6 17.37 12.21 48.58
N ILE A 7 17.10 12.97 47.53
CA ILE A 7 16.39 12.49 46.36
C ILE A 7 17.42 11.82 45.43
N ALA A 8 17.36 10.52 45.30
CA ALA A 8 18.13 9.78 44.30
C ALA A 8 17.45 9.96 42.92
N VAL A 9 18.08 10.75 42.05
CA VAL A 9 17.68 10.86 40.64
C VAL A 9 18.23 9.65 39.93
N GLY A 10 17.36 8.68 39.64
CA GLY A 10 17.68 7.57 38.77
C GLY A 10 17.82 8.06 37.32
N ILE A 11 19.03 8.04 36.81
CA ILE A 11 19.30 8.29 35.39
C ILE A 11 18.86 7.05 34.62
N ILE A 12 17.69 7.14 33.96
CA ILE A 12 17.27 6.14 32.95
C ILE A 12 18.14 6.37 31.72
N CYS A 13 19.17 5.56 31.53
CA CYS A 13 19.90 5.46 30.28
C CYS A 13 18.94 4.87 29.21
N ILE A 14 18.29 5.74 28.46
CA ILE A 14 17.66 5.34 27.19
C ILE A 14 18.83 5.07 26.23
N ALA A 15 19.14 3.80 26.00
CA ALA A 15 20.07 3.41 24.97
C ALA A 15 19.48 3.86 23.61
N LEU A 16 20.00 4.96 23.08
CA LEU A 16 19.83 5.32 21.69
C LEU A 16 20.47 4.19 20.87
N VAL A 17 19.66 3.30 20.33
CA VAL A 17 20.11 2.34 19.32
C VAL A 17 20.57 3.18 18.13
N SER A 18 21.88 3.32 17.98
CA SER A 18 22.47 4.03 16.85
C SER A 18 22.07 3.31 15.56
N ALA A 19 21.71 4.05 14.51
CA ALA A 19 21.29 3.56 13.20
C ALA A 19 22.39 2.74 12.46
N GLU A 20 23.50 2.44 13.10
CA GLU A 20 24.68 1.79 12.53
C GLU A 20 24.79 0.28 12.80
N ASP A 21 23.96 -0.29 13.68
CA ASP A 21 24.16 -1.68 14.15
C ASP A 21 23.36 -2.75 13.35
N TRP A 22 22.91 -2.43 12.15
CA TRP A 22 22.16 -3.37 11.30
C TRP A 22 22.94 -4.67 11.00
N GLN A 23 24.27 -4.66 11.11
CA GLN A 23 25.14 -5.81 10.88
C GLN A 23 25.03 -6.86 11.99
N ASN A 24 24.69 -6.45 13.20
CA ASN A 24 24.68 -7.30 14.40
C ASN A 24 23.26 -7.64 14.91
N VAL A 25 22.22 -7.00 14.35
CA VAL A 25 20.84 -7.28 14.77
C VAL A 25 20.46 -8.73 14.53
N THR A 26 19.78 -9.33 15.49
CA THR A 26 19.26 -10.71 15.40
C THR A 26 17.80 -10.79 14.99
N SER A 27 17.13 -9.63 14.84
CA SER A 27 15.77 -9.48 14.31
C SER A 27 15.71 -8.26 13.41
N LEU A 28 14.80 -8.26 12.46
CA LEU A 28 14.60 -7.16 11.53
C LEU A 28 13.13 -6.69 11.59
N PRO A 29 12.87 -5.38 11.54
CA PRO A 29 11.51 -4.85 11.53
C PRO A 29 10.65 -5.50 10.44
N ALA A 30 9.42 -5.90 10.80
CA ALA A 30 8.45 -6.54 9.92
C ALA A 30 8.96 -7.77 9.14
N VAL A 31 9.87 -8.56 9.74
CA VAL A 31 10.33 -9.86 9.21
C VAL A 31 10.00 -10.94 10.22
N ASP A 32 9.12 -11.85 9.85
CA ASP A 32 8.74 -12.99 10.68
C ASP A 32 9.71 -14.17 10.49
N PHE A 33 10.55 -14.40 11.49
CA PHE A 33 11.44 -15.57 11.54
C PHE A 33 10.82 -16.80 12.22
N GLY A 34 9.53 -16.75 12.56
CA GLY A 34 8.82 -17.87 13.21
C GLY A 34 8.97 -19.17 12.44
N GLY A 35 9.16 -20.30 13.14
CA GLY A 35 9.35 -21.61 12.53
C GLY A 35 10.77 -21.87 11.98
N LEU A 36 11.70 -20.93 12.05
CA LEU A 36 13.11 -21.17 11.70
C LEU A 36 13.92 -21.61 12.93
N THR A 37 14.80 -22.60 12.75
CA THR A 37 15.83 -22.92 13.74
C THR A 37 16.85 -21.76 13.81
N PRO A 38 17.62 -21.61 14.93
CA PRO A 38 18.67 -20.60 15.03
C PRO A 38 19.65 -20.62 13.87
N ALA A 39 20.06 -21.79 13.38
CA ALA A 39 20.95 -21.94 12.24
C ALA A 39 20.32 -21.44 10.92
N LYS A 40 19.06 -21.80 10.67
CA LYS A 40 18.30 -21.31 9.51
C LYS A 40 18.08 -19.80 9.55
N LYS A 41 17.76 -19.26 10.73
CA LYS A 41 17.66 -17.81 10.92
C LYS A 41 18.98 -17.08 10.64
N ALA A 42 20.09 -17.62 11.10
CA ALA A 42 21.43 -17.07 10.83
C ALA A 42 21.73 -17.06 9.32
N THR A 43 21.34 -18.10 8.59
CA THR A 43 21.46 -18.17 7.13
C THR A 43 20.66 -17.05 6.44
N VAL A 44 19.41 -16.85 6.81
CA VAL A 44 18.57 -15.75 6.27
C VAL A 44 19.22 -14.41 6.57
N LEU A 45 19.58 -14.13 7.82
CA LEU A 45 20.22 -12.85 8.20
C LEU A 45 21.52 -12.60 7.43
N LYS A 46 22.34 -13.63 7.20
CA LYS A 46 23.54 -13.51 6.39
C LYS A 46 23.19 -13.09 4.95
N LEU A 47 22.25 -13.77 4.29
CA LEU A 47 21.81 -13.43 2.94
C LEU A 47 21.30 -12.00 2.85
N LEU A 48 20.49 -11.54 3.81
CA LEU A 48 19.95 -10.18 3.81
C LEU A 48 21.01 -9.10 4.06
N ARG A 49 22.10 -9.43 4.78
CA ARG A 49 23.22 -8.51 5.00
C ARG A 49 24.16 -8.42 3.81
N GLU A 50 24.30 -9.48 3.05
CA GLU A 50 25.23 -9.54 1.92
C GLU A 50 24.63 -9.01 0.62
N ASN A 51 23.30 -9.09 0.47
CA ASN A 51 22.62 -8.73 -0.77
C ASN A 51 21.98 -7.35 -0.73
N GLY A 52 22.06 -6.63 -1.85
CA GLY A 52 21.48 -5.29 -2.02
C GLY A 52 19.97 -5.32 -2.03
N CYS A 53 19.35 -4.25 -1.51
CA CYS A 53 17.92 -3.98 -1.70
C CYS A 53 17.70 -3.45 -3.12
N SER A 54 16.66 -3.93 -3.79
CA SER A 54 16.30 -3.52 -5.14
C SER A 54 15.58 -2.18 -5.24
N CYS A 55 15.26 -1.52 -4.12
CA CYS A 55 14.55 -0.22 -4.12
C CYS A 55 15.36 0.96 -4.67
N GLY A 56 16.61 0.76 -5.10
CA GLY A 56 17.47 1.83 -5.61
C GLY A 56 18.19 2.66 -4.52
N CYS A 57 17.96 2.37 -3.23
CA CYS A 57 18.57 3.11 -2.13
C CYS A 57 20.07 2.83 -1.89
N GLY A 58 20.66 1.85 -2.59
CA GLY A 58 22.06 1.44 -2.41
C GLY A 58 22.35 0.63 -1.15
N MET A 59 21.38 0.47 -0.24
CA MET A 59 21.54 -0.27 1.01
C MET A 59 21.44 -1.78 0.82
N LYS A 60 21.98 -2.54 1.79
CA LYS A 60 21.71 -3.99 1.90
C LYS A 60 20.26 -4.20 2.36
N VAL A 61 19.69 -5.39 2.08
CA VAL A 61 18.31 -5.68 2.49
C VAL A 61 18.14 -5.54 4.01
N ALA A 62 19.04 -6.10 4.82
CA ALA A 62 19.00 -5.98 6.27
C ALA A 62 19.16 -4.51 6.74
N GLU A 63 20.06 -3.76 6.12
CA GLU A 63 20.25 -2.34 6.39
C GLU A 63 18.99 -1.53 6.09
N CYS A 64 18.37 -1.76 4.93
CA CYS A 64 17.14 -1.11 4.52
C CYS A 64 16.00 -1.44 5.50
N ARG A 65 15.88 -2.70 5.97
CA ARG A 65 14.87 -3.07 6.98
C ARG A 65 15.01 -2.29 8.29
N VAL A 66 16.25 -1.94 8.69
CA VAL A 66 16.51 -1.18 9.93
C VAL A 66 16.33 0.32 9.70
N LYS A 67 16.88 0.87 8.61
CA LYS A 67 16.88 2.32 8.33
C LYS A 67 15.59 2.82 7.68
N ASP A 68 14.93 1.97 6.88
CA ASP A 68 13.65 2.25 6.24
C ASP A 68 12.69 1.06 6.41
N PRO A 69 12.06 0.91 7.58
CA PRO A 69 11.14 -0.19 7.87
C PRO A 69 9.88 -0.19 7.00
N ASN A 70 9.59 0.87 6.27
CA ASN A 70 8.44 0.96 5.37
C ASN A 70 8.74 0.53 3.93
N CYS A 71 10.00 0.29 3.58
CA CYS A 71 10.39 -0.16 2.25
C CYS A 71 9.78 -1.53 1.90
N GLY A 72 8.84 -1.55 0.95
CA GLY A 72 8.16 -2.76 0.46
C GLY A 72 9.13 -3.76 -0.14
N TYR A 73 10.13 -3.30 -0.92
CA TYR A 73 11.12 -4.15 -1.56
C TYR A 73 11.98 -4.94 -0.57
N SER A 74 12.54 -4.27 0.44
CA SER A 74 13.35 -4.96 1.45
C SER A 74 12.51 -5.93 2.28
N ARG A 75 11.24 -5.59 2.57
CA ARG A 75 10.29 -6.48 3.25
C ARG A 75 9.99 -7.71 2.40
N GLY A 76 9.65 -7.51 1.13
CA GLY A 76 9.34 -8.60 0.21
C GLY A 76 10.53 -9.52 -0.04
N LEU A 77 11.75 -8.98 -0.27
CA LEU A 77 12.96 -9.78 -0.40
C LEU A 77 13.28 -10.60 0.86
N ALA A 78 13.04 -10.01 2.05
CA ALA A 78 13.24 -10.71 3.31
C ALA A 78 12.21 -11.83 3.51
N SER A 79 10.94 -11.62 3.13
CA SER A 79 9.91 -12.66 3.16
C SER A 79 10.29 -13.84 2.25
N VAL A 80 10.68 -13.57 1.00
CA VAL A 80 11.13 -14.63 0.07
C VAL A 80 12.30 -15.43 0.63
N ALA A 81 13.25 -14.76 1.29
CA ALA A 81 14.40 -15.45 1.91
C ALA A 81 13.94 -16.37 3.05
N VAL A 82 13.06 -15.87 3.94
CA VAL A 82 12.50 -16.65 5.05
C VAL A 82 11.73 -17.87 4.53
N ASP A 83 10.82 -17.67 3.57
CA ASP A 83 9.96 -18.72 3.04
C ASP A 83 10.78 -19.80 2.29
N SER A 84 11.77 -19.38 1.53
CA SER A 84 12.69 -20.30 0.83
C SER A 84 13.46 -21.20 1.82
N VAL A 85 13.98 -20.63 2.90
CA VAL A 85 14.70 -21.41 3.94
C VAL A 85 13.73 -22.27 4.76
N LYS A 86 12.49 -21.85 4.99
CA LYS A 86 11.42 -22.69 5.59
C LYS A 86 11.13 -23.90 4.72
N GLN A 87 11.10 -23.73 3.39
CA GLN A 87 10.92 -24.81 2.41
C GLN A 87 12.14 -25.72 2.25
N GLY A 88 13.23 -25.49 2.98
CA GLY A 88 14.43 -26.32 2.97
C GLY A 88 15.44 -25.97 1.89
N LYS A 89 15.27 -24.85 1.17
CA LYS A 89 16.23 -24.39 0.16
C LYS A 89 17.56 -23.98 0.82
N ASN A 90 18.65 -24.27 0.14
CA ASN A 90 19.98 -23.82 0.54
C ASN A 90 20.19 -22.33 0.20
N SER A 91 21.35 -21.77 0.60
CA SER A 91 21.66 -20.36 0.39
C SER A 91 21.65 -19.93 -1.09
N ALA A 92 22.15 -20.77 -1.99
CA ALA A 92 22.18 -20.47 -3.43
C ALA A 92 20.79 -20.46 -4.04
N GLU A 93 19.97 -21.45 -3.72
CA GLU A 93 18.57 -21.55 -4.15
C GLU A 93 17.70 -20.41 -3.58
N THR A 94 17.96 -20.03 -2.32
CA THR A 94 17.29 -18.90 -1.68
C THR A 94 17.63 -17.59 -2.38
N LEU A 95 18.92 -17.38 -2.69
CA LEU A 95 19.36 -16.19 -3.42
C LEU A 95 18.79 -16.15 -4.84
N ALA A 96 18.71 -17.29 -5.53
CA ALA A 96 18.04 -17.38 -6.83
C ALA A 96 16.56 -17.00 -6.72
N ALA A 97 15.83 -17.54 -5.74
CA ALA A 97 14.44 -17.19 -5.50
C ALA A 97 14.24 -15.70 -5.19
N MET A 98 15.13 -15.08 -4.41
CA MET A 98 15.11 -13.64 -4.18
C MET A 98 15.28 -12.86 -5.48
N LYS A 99 16.24 -13.24 -6.34
CA LYS A 99 16.52 -12.58 -7.62
C LYS A 99 15.41 -12.74 -8.66
N GLU A 100 14.68 -13.85 -8.63
CA GLU A 100 13.57 -14.15 -9.54
C GLU A 100 12.25 -13.55 -9.06
N SER A 101 12.18 -13.16 -7.79
CA SER A 101 10.97 -12.60 -7.20
C SER A 101 10.59 -11.24 -7.80
N LYS A 102 9.31 -10.90 -7.76
CA LYS A 102 8.83 -9.56 -8.14
C LYS A 102 9.55 -8.44 -7.37
N TRP A 103 10.01 -8.71 -6.16
CA TRP A 103 10.71 -7.76 -5.30
C TRP A 103 12.16 -7.47 -5.71
N SER A 104 12.71 -8.22 -6.67
CA SER A 104 14.04 -7.95 -7.23
C SER A 104 14.03 -6.97 -8.39
N LYS A 105 12.84 -6.74 -8.97
CA LYS A 105 12.65 -5.86 -10.12
C LYS A 105 12.21 -4.51 -9.61
N VAL A 106 13.10 -3.50 -9.72
CA VAL A 106 12.68 -2.11 -9.53
C VAL A 106 11.84 -1.72 -10.74
N PRO A 107 10.61 -1.21 -10.57
CA PRO A 107 9.92 -0.56 -11.66
C PRO A 107 10.82 0.54 -12.23
N ASP A 108 10.89 0.62 -13.54
CA ASP A 108 11.63 1.69 -14.21
C ASP A 108 10.83 3.01 -14.12
N HIS A 109 10.98 3.69 -12.99
CA HIS A 109 10.36 4.99 -12.76
C HIS A 109 10.98 6.12 -13.60
N SER A 110 11.88 5.81 -14.53
CA SER A 110 12.43 6.81 -15.47
C SER A 110 11.38 7.32 -16.47
N LYS A 111 10.35 6.53 -16.73
CA LYS A 111 9.22 6.91 -17.57
C LYS A 111 8.08 7.45 -16.72
N THR A 112 7.53 8.60 -17.08
CA THR A 112 6.34 9.17 -16.42
C THR A 112 5.10 8.28 -16.58
N LEU A 113 4.99 7.60 -17.73
CA LEU A 113 4.03 6.52 -17.97
C LEU A 113 4.79 5.27 -18.37
N GLU A 114 4.47 4.16 -17.72
CA GLU A 114 4.99 2.83 -18.08
C GLU A 114 4.22 2.20 -19.26
N ASP A 115 4.66 1.04 -19.69
CA ASP A 115 3.93 0.27 -20.70
C ASP A 115 2.57 -0.21 -20.12
N PRO A 116 1.52 -0.28 -20.94
CA PRO A 116 0.19 -0.57 -20.42
C PRO A 116 0.06 -2.02 -19.93
N VAL A 117 -0.56 -2.18 -18.76
CA VAL A 117 -0.94 -3.47 -18.19
C VAL A 117 -2.46 -3.59 -18.15
N LYS A 118 -2.96 -4.82 -18.25
CA LYS A 118 -4.39 -5.09 -18.17
C LYS A 118 -4.79 -5.25 -16.70
N ILE A 119 -5.61 -4.33 -16.20
CA ILE A 119 -6.17 -4.37 -14.86
C ILE A 119 -7.66 -4.70 -14.95
N PRO A 120 -8.15 -5.78 -14.29
CA PRO A 120 -9.57 -6.09 -14.24
C PRO A 120 -10.34 -5.00 -13.46
N VAL A 121 -11.39 -4.46 -14.07
CA VAL A 121 -12.20 -3.36 -13.50
C VAL A 121 -13.68 -3.69 -13.38
N ALA A 122 -14.09 -4.88 -13.79
CA ALA A 122 -15.49 -5.29 -13.76
C ALA A 122 -16.04 -5.27 -12.33
N GLY A 123 -17.15 -4.52 -12.11
CA GLY A 123 -17.78 -4.38 -10.81
C GLY A 123 -17.06 -3.45 -9.83
N ALA A 124 -15.94 -2.84 -10.22
CA ALA A 124 -15.26 -1.85 -9.38
C ALA A 124 -16.04 -0.52 -9.34
N PRO A 125 -16.00 0.20 -8.20
CA PRO A 125 -16.59 1.54 -8.11
C PRO A 125 -16.01 2.48 -9.15
N ALA A 126 -16.88 3.13 -9.92
CA ALA A 126 -16.48 4.05 -10.97
C ALA A 126 -17.30 5.34 -10.90
N ILE A 127 -16.69 6.46 -11.32
CA ILE A 127 -17.35 7.77 -11.47
C ILE A 127 -16.83 8.45 -12.74
N GLY A 128 -17.65 9.27 -13.37
CA GLY A 128 -17.33 9.98 -14.61
C GLY A 128 -18.07 9.41 -15.81
N ALA A 129 -17.63 9.77 -17.02
CA ALA A 129 -18.30 9.37 -18.26
C ALA A 129 -18.19 7.87 -18.51
N GLU A 130 -19.29 7.23 -18.89
CA GLU A 130 -19.31 5.78 -19.15
C GLU A 130 -18.34 5.38 -20.28
N HIS A 131 -18.31 6.16 -21.36
CA HIS A 131 -17.46 5.96 -22.53
C HIS A 131 -16.33 6.98 -22.60
N ALA A 132 -15.66 7.22 -21.44
CA ALA A 132 -14.53 8.14 -21.39
C ALA A 132 -13.35 7.64 -22.23
N ALA A 133 -12.71 8.56 -22.96
CA ALA A 133 -11.47 8.27 -23.70
C ALA A 133 -10.29 7.95 -22.76
N ILE A 134 -10.34 8.42 -21.51
CA ILE A 134 -9.33 8.17 -20.51
C ILE A 134 -9.95 7.46 -19.31
N THR A 135 -9.37 6.32 -18.97
CA THR A 135 -9.67 5.59 -17.73
C THR A 135 -8.52 5.80 -16.74
N LEU A 136 -8.82 6.41 -15.61
CA LEU A 136 -7.95 6.45 -14.46
C LEU A 136 -8.31 5.29 -13.54
N ILE A 137 -7.30 4.51 -13.08
CA ILE A 137 -7.49 3.48 -12.07
C ILE A 137 -6.61 3.85 -10.90
N GLU A 138 -7.22 4.11 -9.73
CA GLU A 138 -6.53 4.40 -8.49
C GLU A 138 -6.57 3.17 -7.58
N PHE A 139 -5.39 2.71 -7.15
CA PHE A 139 -5.25 1.80 -6.02
C PHE A 139 -4.98 2.62 -4.76
N SER A 140 -5.85 2.46 -3.76
CA SER A 140 -5.91 3.41 -2.63
C SER A 140 -6.24 2.73 -1.31
N ASP A 141 -5.85 3.41 -0.21
CA ASP A 141 -6.07 3.00 1.17
C ASP A 141 -6.65 4.18 1.96
N PHE A 142 -7.79 3.97 2.62
CA PHE A 142 -8.52 5.02 3.35
C PHE A 142 -7.77 5.59 4.56
N GLN A 143 -6.75 4.89 5.07
CA GLN A 143 -5.91 5.40 6.16
C GLN A 143 -4.60 6.03 5.67
N CYS A 144 -4.27 5.87 4.38
CA CYS A 144 -3.03 6.40 3.84
C CYS A 144 -3.04 7.93 3.78
N PRO A 145 -2.02 8.62 4.35
CA PRO A 145 -1.95 10.08 4.36
C PRO A 145 -1.73 10.70 2.96
N TYR A 146 -1.19 9.94 2.02
CA TYR A 146 -1.03 10.39 0.65
C TYR A 146 -2.30 10.21 -0.18
N CYS A 147 -3.12 9.19 0.14
CA CYS A 147 -4.38 8.94 -0.55
C CYS A 147 -5.41 10.05 -0.30
N TYR A 148 -5.58 10.53 0.93
CA TYR A 148 -6.53 11.63 1.16
C TYR A 148 -6.09 12.94 0.47
N LYS A 149 -4.79 13.16 0.25
CA LYS A 149 -4.31 14.30 -0.55
C LYS A 149 -4.61 14.10 -2.03
N ALA A 150 -4.49 12.87 -2.52
CA ALA A 150 -4.80 12.52 -3.90
C ALA A 150 -6.27 12.77 -4.27
N VAL A 151 -7.21 12.56 -3.33
CA VAL A 151 -8.65 12.77 -3.55
C VAL A 151 -8.93 14.17 -4.09
N THR A 152 -8.35 15.21 -3.48
CA THR A 152 -8.57 16.60 -3.92
C THR A 152 -8.10 16.83 -5.37
N GLU A 153 -6.95 16.26 -5.73
CA GLU A 153 -6.39 16.38 -7.07
C GLU A 153 -7.20 15.58 -8.09
N LEU A 154 -7.63 14.36 -7.74
CA LEU A 154 -8.48 13.54 -8.61
C LEU A 154 -9.84 14.20 -8.83
N GLN A 155 -10.45 14.80 -7.81
CA GLN A 155 -11.68 15.58 -7.95
C GLN A 155 -11.47 16.79 -8.88
N ALA A 156 -10.32 17.48 -8.79
CA ALA A 156 -9.98 18.57 -9.70
C ALA A 156 -9.81 18.09 -11.15
N ILE A 157 -9.21 16.92 -11.34
CA ILE A 157 -9.09 16.26 -12.66
C ILE A 157 -10.48 15.93 -13.22
N MET A 158 -11.33 15.27 -12.42
CA MET A 158 -12.68 14.91 -12.83
C MET A 158 -13.51 16.14 -13.23
N LYS A 159 -13.32 17.26 -12.52
CA LYS A 159 -13.95 18.54 -12.84
C LYS A 159 -13.39 19.18 -14.12
N ALA A 160 -12.09 19.04 -14.38
CA ALA A 160 -11.44 19.59 -15.57
C ALA A 160 -11.78 18.81 -16.85
N TYR A 161 -12.08 17.49 -16.72
CA TYR A 161 -12.34 16.57 -17.82
C TYR A 161 -13.66 15.79 -17.65
N PRO A 162 -14.81 16.47 -17.49
CA PRO A 162 -16.07 15.85 -17.03
C PRO A 162 -16.65 14.79 -17.98
N SER A 163 -16.33 14.86 -19.27
CA SER A 163 -16.80 13.91 -20.29
C SER A 163 -15.70 13.01 -20.86
N GLN A 164 -14.43 13.30 -20.56
CA GLN A 164 -13.29 12.61 -21.15
C GLN A 164 -12.63 11.62 -20.18
N VAL A 165 -12.87 11.75 -18.87
CA VAL A 165 -12.22 10.94 -17.85
C VAL A 165 -13.24 10.14 -17.06
N LYS A 166 -12.90 8.87 -16.80
CA LYS A 166 -13.56 7.96 -15.86
C LYS A 166 -12.54 7.57 -14.80
N LEU A 167 -12.93 7.69 -13.54
CA LEU A 167 -12.11 7.24 -12.40
C LEU A 167 -12.69 5.92 -11.87
N ILE A 168 -11.84 4.93 -11.69
CA ILE A 168 -12.12 3.63 -11.10
C ILE A 168 -11.30 3.51 -9.84
N PHE A 169 -11.94 3.10 -8.74
CA PHE A 169 -11.28 2.89 -7.46
C PHE A 169 -11.06 1.40 -7.21
N LYS A 170 -9.85 1.04 -6.80
CA LYS A 170 -9.46 -0.32 -6.42
C LYS A 170 -8.92 -0.31 -4.98
N GLN A 171 -9.37 -1.26 -4.17
CA GLN A 171 -8.94 -1.39 -2.79
C GLN A 171 -7.49 -1.89 -2.72
N PHE A 172 -6.65 -1.20 -1.97
CA PHE A 172 -5.29 -1.67 -1.71
C PHE A 172 -4.91 -1.40 -0.25
N PRO A 173 -5.59 -2.08 0.70
CA PRO A 173 -5.34 -1.88 2.13
C PRO A 173 -3.92 -2.31 2.48
N LEU A 174 -3.15 -1.41 3.11
CA LEU A 174 -1.80 -1.66 3.56
C LEU A 174 -1.80 -2.30 4.95
N ASP A 175 -0.97 -3.33 5.15
CA ASP A 175 -0.89 -4.07 6.41
C ASP A 175 -0.44 -3.22 7.62
N ILE A 176 0.19 -2.06 7.35
CA ILE A 176 0.62 -1.10 8.38
C ILE A 176 -0.55 -0.27 8.94
N HIS A 177 -1.71 -0.30 8.30
CA HIS A 177 -2.89 0.48 8.67
C HIS A 177 -3.96 -0.43 9.28
N SER A 178 -4.19 -0.28 10.57
CA SER A 178 -5.01 -1.21 11.37
C SER A 178 -6.48 -1.31 10.95
N GLN A 179 -7.04 -0.27 10.32
CA GLN A 179 -8.43 -0.24 9.86
C GLN A 179 -8.58 -0.28 8.34
N ALA A 180 -7.49 -0.36 7.58
CA ALA A 180 -7.52 -0.29 6.12
C ALA A 180 -8.37 -1.41 5.51
N ALA A 181 -8.19 -2.66 5.97
CA ALA A 181 -8.97 -3.80 5.48
C ALA A 181 -10.47 -3.65 5.81
N TYR A 182 -10.80 -3.18 7.02
CA TYR A 182 -12.19 -2.93 7.40
C TYR A 182 -12.81 -1.78 6.59
N ALA A 183 -12.07 -0.69 6.38
CA ALA A 183 -12.52 0.45 5.58
C ALA A 183 -12.76 0.06 4.11
N ALA A 184 -11.87 -0.77 3.53
CA ALA A 184 -12.03 -1.31 2.19
C ALA A 184 -13.29 -2.18 2.07
N ALA A 185 -13.53 -3.08 3.02
CA ALA A 185 -14.73 -3.91 3.07
C ALA A 185 -16.00 -3.05 3.24
N ALA A 186 -15.97 -2.04 4.10
CA ALA A 186 -17.08 -1.11 4.31
C ALA A 186 -17.40 -0.31 3.03
N ALA A 187 -16.39 0.15 2.32
CA ALA A 187 -16.57 0.87 1.06
C ALA A 187 -17.23 -0.02 -0.02
N LEU A 188 -16.82 -1.28 -0.14
CA LEU A 188 -17.44 -2.22 -1.08
C LEU A 188 -18.85 -2.63 -0.64
N ALA A 189 -19.14 -2.76 0.66
CA ALA A 189 -20.49 -2.99 1.16
C ALA A 189 -21.41 -1.80 0.82
N ALA A 190 -20.93 -0.57 0.97
CA ALA A 190 -21.65 0.63 0.53
C ALA A 190 -21.80 0.68 -1.00
N HIS A 191 -20.82 0.18 -1.77
CA HIS A 191 -20.90 0.06 -3.22
C HIS A 191 -22.09 -0.81 -3.67
N LYS A 192 -22.34 -1.93 -3.02
CA LYS A 192 -23.51 -2.81 -3.27
C LYS A 192 -24.85 -2.09 -3.07
N GLN A 193 -24.84 -0.96 -2.39
CA GLN A 193 -26.01 -0.13 -2.14
C GLN A 193 -25.98 1.22 -2.90
N GLY A 194 -25.03 1.39 -3.85
CA GLY A 194 -24.90 2.61 -4.65
C GLY A 194 -24.38 3.82 -3.85
N LYS A 195 -23.75 3.59 -2.69
CA LYS A 195 -23.30 4.63 -1.76
C LYS A 195 -21.76 4.71 -1.63
N PHE A 196 -21.04 4.08 -2.56
CA PHE A 196 -19.57 4.05 -2.50
C PHE A 196 -18.96 5.44 -2.35
N TRP A 197 -19.22 6.33 -3.30
CA TRP A 197 -18.57 7.65 -3.34
C TRP A 197 -18.95 8.55 -2.16
N THR A 198 -20.17 8.42 -1.64
CA THR A 198 -20.60 9.15 -0.43
C THR A 198 -19.81 8.71 0.79
N LEU A 199 -19.64 7.39 0.99
CA LEU A 199 -18.86 6.87 2.10
C LEU A 199 -17.35 7.09 1.89
N HIS A 200 -16.86 6.95 0.65
CA HIS A 200 -15.49 7.23 0.24
C HIS A 200 -15.05 8.63 0.67
N ASP A 201 -15.81 9.65 0.25
CA ASP A 201 -15.49 11.05 0.56
C ASP A 201 -15.56 11.31 2.07
N ALA A 202 -16.56 10.73 2.76
CA ALA A 202 -16.71 10.85 4.20
C ALA A 202 -15.54 10.21 4.98
N MET A 203 -15.03 9.04 4.54
CA MET A 203 -13.87 8.39 5.16
C MET A 203 -12.60 9.18 4.92
N PHE A 204 -12.33 9.64 3.69
CA PHE A 204 -11.13 10.44 3.40
C PHE A 204 -11.14 11.79 4.10
N ALA A 205 -12.31 12.41 4.32
CA ALA A 205 -12.44 13.63 5.13
C ALA A 205 -11.98 13.44 6.60
N ARG A 206 -11.80 12.21 7.06
CA ARG A 206 -11.23 11.91 8.40
C ARG A 206 -9.70 11.92 8.41
N HIS A 207 -9.04 12.06 7.26
CA HIS A 207 -7.58 12.14 7.13
C HIS A 207 -6.86 10.97 7.81
N GLY A 208 -7.30 9.73 7.54
CA GLY A 208 -6.75 8.50 8.11
C GLY A 208 -7.17 8.19 9.56
N ARG A 209 -7.87 9.10 10.24
CA ARG A 209 -8.37 8.89 11.62
C ARG A 209 -9.67 8.10 11.59
N LEU A 210 -9.54 6.80 11.34
CA LEU A 210 -10.64 5.86 11.24
C LEU A 210 -10.57 4.84 12.38
N SER A 211 -11.71 4.55 12.98
CA SER A 211 -11.98 3.36 13.78
C SER A 211 -13.20 2.67 13.21
N LYS A 212 -13.48 1.44 13.64
CA LYS A 212 -14.67 0.71 13.21
C LYS A 212 -15.94 1.52 13.47
N GLU A 213 -16.08 2.08 14.66
CA GLU A 213 -17.26 2.88 15.08
C GLU A 213 -17.42 4.14 14.24
N ILE A 214 -16.30 4.79 13.88
CA ILE A 214 -16.32 5.96 12.98
C ILE A 214 -16.80 5.55 11.59
N ILE A 215 -16.29 4.45 11.04
CA ILE A 215 -16.66 3.97 9.70
C ILE A 215 -18.15 3.59 9.67
N GLU A 216 -18.64 2.86 10.67
CA GLU A 216 -20.07 2.47 10.79
C GLU A 216 -20.98 3.71 10.90
N LYS A 217 -20.56 4.71 11.70
CA LYS A 217 -21.31 5.97 11.76
C LYS A 217 -21.36 6.69 10.41
N LEU A 218 -20.22 6.78 9.71
CA LEU A 218 -20.15 7.41 8.39
C LEU A 218 -21.00 6.64 7.36
N ALA A 219 -21.04 5.31 7.46
CA ALA A 219 -21.90 4.48 6.61
C ALA A 219 -23.39 4.79 6.86
N ALA A 220 -23.82 4.84 8.12
CA ALA A 220 -25.18 5.23 8.48
C ALA A 220 -25.53 6.64 7.97
N ASP A 221 -24.64 7.61 8.17
CA ASP A 221 -24.81 9.00 7.70
C ASP A 221 -24.84 9.07 6.15
N SER A 222 -24.25 8.10 5.45
CA SER A 222 -24.28 7.98 3.98
C SER A 222 -25.60 7.40 3.45
N GLY A 223 -26.50 6.96 4.33
CA GLY A 223 -27.83 6.46 4.00
C GLY A 223 -27.82 5.04 3.42
N VAL A 224 -26.92 4.16 3.90
CA VAL A 224 -26.99 2.73 3.64
C VAL A 224 -27.97 2.04 4.59
N ASP A 225 -28.57 0.94 4.15
CA ASP A 225 -29.26 0.01 5.05
C ASP A 225 -28.18 -0.68 5.92
N MET A 226 -28.14 -0.35 7.21
CA MET A 226 -27.10 -0.82 8.12
C MET A 226 -27.15 -2.32 8.33
N LYS A 227 -28.31 -2.96 8.33
CA LYS A 227 -28.43 -4.42 8.48
C LYS A 227 -27.78 -5.14 7.30
N ARG A 228 -28.02 -4.68 6.08
CA ARG A 228 -27.38 -5.20 4.87
C ARG A 228 -25.89 -4.90 4.86
N PHE A 229 -25.52 -3.66 5.24
CA PHE A 229 -24.13 -3.21 5.31
C PHE A 229 -23.30 -4.08 6.25
N GLU A 230 -23.74 -4.34 7.47
CA GLU A 230 -23.05 -5.18 8.44
C GLU A 230 -22.89 -6.63 7.95
N ALA A 231 -23.95 -7.18 7.35
CA ALA A 231 -23.92 -8.51 6.76
C ALA A 231 -22.92 -8.59 5.59
N ASP A 232 -22.92 -7.59 4.71
CA ASP A 232 -22.01 -7.52 3.56
C ASP A 232 -20.54 -7.36 4.02
N VAL A 233 -20.25 -6.44 4.95
CA VAL A 233 -18.89 -6.23 5.51
C VAL A 233 -18.33 -7.53 6.10
N ALA A 234 -19.17 -8.32 6.80
CA ALA A 234 -18.78 -9.59 7.39
C ALA A 234 -18.67 -10.74 6.37
N SER A 235 -19.15 -10.55 5.14
CA SER A 235 -19.27 -11.64 4.15
C SER A 235 -17.92 -12.07 3.58
N ALA A 236 -17.83 -13.35 3.22
CA ALA A 236 -16.67 -13.87 2.50
C ALA A 236 -16.57 -13.29 1.06
N GLU A 237 -17.69 -12.88 0.47
CA GLU A 237 -17.76 -12.26 -0.85
C GLU A 237 -16.99 -10.93 -0.86
N ILE A 238 -17.30 -10.02 0.06
CA ILE A 238 -16.63 -8.72 0.16
C ILE A 238 -15.15 -8.90 0.50
N ARG A 239 -14.79 -9.81 1.40
CA ARG A 239 -13.40 -10.10 1.72
C ARG A 239 -12.62 -10.53 0.49
N LYS A 240 -13.16 -11.49 -0.28
CA LYS A 240 -12.55 -11.93 -1.54
C LYS A 240 -12.46 -10.82 -2.58
N ALA A 241 -13.41 -9.88 -2.59
CA ALA A 241 -13.36 -8.73 -3.51
C ALA A 241 -12.23 -7.77 -3.15
N VAL A 242 -12.02 -7.51 -1.83
CA VAL A 242 -10.87 -6.71 -1.36
C VAL A 242 -9.55 -7.42 -1.68
N ASP A 243 -9.45 -8.71 -1.39
CA ASP A 243 -8.25 -9.52 -1.68
C ASP A 243 -7.94 -9.51 -3.17
N LYS A 244 -8.98 -9.68 -4.01
CA LYS A 244 -8.84 -9.63 -5.48
C LYS A 244 -8.35 -8.25 -5.97
N ASP A 245 -8.87 -7.16 -5.43
CA ASP A 245 -8.41 -5.83 -5.79
C ASP A 245 -6.92 -5.65 -5.45
N ARG A 246 -6.50 -6.14 -4.29
CA ARG A 246 -5.10 -6.15 -3.87
C ARG A 246 -4.23 -7.01 -4.80
N ASP A 247 -4.66 -8.23 -5.13
CA ASP A 247 -3.96 -9.14 -6.03
C ASP A 247 -3.82 -8.54 -7.44
N ASP A 248 -4.89 -7.89 -7.96
CA ASP A 248 -4.87 -7.19 -9.24
C ASP A 248 -3.82 -6.05 -9.22
N GLY A 249 -3.75 -5.28 -8.12
CA GLY A 249 -2.75 -4.24 -7.93
C GLY A 249 -1.33 -4.79 -7.86
N GLU A 250 -1.11 -5.81 -7.04
CA GLU A 250 0.19 -6.46 -6.94
C GLU A 250 0.66 -7.05 -8.29
N SER A 251 -0.27 -7.61 -9.06
CA SER A 251 0.01 -8.13 -10.40
C SER A 251 0.34 -7.03 -11.39
N ALA A 252 -0.24 -5.84 -11.20
CA ALA A 252 0.05 -4.65 -11.99
C ALA A 252 1.31 -3.88 -11.53
N GLY A 253 2.01 -4.37 -10.49
CA GLY A 253 3.23 -3.73 -9.97
C GLY A 253 3.00 -2.71 -8.86
N VAL A 254 1.77 -2.61 -8.32
CA VAL A 254 1.47 -1.73 -7.18
C VAL A 254 2.15 -2.27 -5.92
N ASP A 255 2.91 -1.43 -5.25
CA ASP A 255 3.60 -1.72 -3.98
C ASP A 255 3.33 -0.68 -2.88
N SER A 256 2.67 0.41 -3.25
CA SER A 256 2.38 1.55 -2.39
C SER A 256 1.10 2.24 -2.82
N THR A 257 0.56 3.12 -1.95
CA THR A 257 -0.65 3.91 -2.23
C THR A 257 -0.41 5.40 -1.99
N PRO A 258 -1.05 6.27 -2.78
CA PRO A 258 -1.88 5.96 -3.95
C PRO A 258 -1.02 5.52 -5.14
N SER A 259 -1.50 4.55 -5.93
CA SER A 259 -0.94 4.23 -7.24
C SER A 259 -1.98 4.52 -8.32
N LEU A 260 -1.59 5.26 -9.35
CA LEU A 260 -2.48 5.70 -10.42
C LEU A 260 -2.07 5.10 -11.75
N PHE A 261 -3.05 4.63 -12.51
CA PHE A 261 -2.87 4.20 -13.89
C PHE A 261 -3.71 5.06 -14.83
N VAL A 262 -3.11 5.46 -15.95
CA VAL A 262 -3.76 6.19 -17.04
C VAL A 262 -3.85 5.27 -18.25
N ASN A 263 -5.06 4.85 -18.64
CA ASN A 263 -5.27 3.87 -19.73
C ASN A 263 -4.41 2.60 -19.56
N GLY A 264 -4.31 2.10 -18.33
CA GLY A 264 -3.50 0.92 -17.99
C GLY A 264 -2.01 1.18 -17.83
N LYS A 265 -1.51 2.39 -18.08
CA LYS A 265 -0.10 2.77 -17.94
C LYS A 265 0.14 3.31 -16.53
N HIS A 266 1.03 2.68 -15.76
CA HIS A 266 1.36 3.17 -14.42
C HIS A 266 1.96 4.58 -14.49
N TYR A 267 1.44 5.49 -13.69
CA TYR A 267 1.88 6.87 -13.63
C TYR A 267 2.84 7.09 -12.47
N ASN A 268 4.08 7.47 -12.78
CA ASN A 268 5.16 7.65 -11.81
C ASN A 268 5.45 9.12 -11.48
N GLY A 269 4.53 10.01 -11.83
CA GLY A 269 4.70 11.46 -11.57
C GLY A 269 4.02 11.93 -10.29
N LEU A 270 4.08 13.23 -10.05
CA LEU A 270 3.32 13.87 -8.98
C LEU A 270 1.82 13.79 -9.27
N LEU A 271 1.05 13.26 -8.34
CA LEU A 271 -0.41 13.16 -8.47
C LEU A 271 -1.04 14.53 -8.19
N THR A 272 -0.90 15.44 -9.16
CA THR A 272 -1.52 16.77 -9.17
C THR A 272 -2.15 17.03 -10.54
N LEU A 273 -3.21 17.84 -10.58
CA LEU A 273 -3.83 18.25 -11.85
C LEU A 273 -2.79 18.88 -12.79
N ALA A 274 -1.90 19.72 -12.27
CA ALA A 274 -0.90 20.40 -13.07
C ALA A 274 0.07 19.43 -13.77
N ALA A 275 0.52 18.40 -13.05
CA ALA A 275 1.44 17.40 -13.60
C ALA A 275 0.74 16.39 -14.53
N LEU A 276 -0.51 16.02 -14.24
CA LEU A 276 -1.28 15.08 -15.05
C LEU A 276 -1.88 15.70 -16.30
N LYS A 277 -2.16 17.01 -16.30
CA LYS A 277 -2.80 17.70 -17.43
C LYS A 277 -2.10 17.43 -18.78
N PRO A 278 -0.78 17.63 -18.95
CA PRO A 278 -0.12 17.35 -20.24
C PRO A 278 -0.19 15.88 -20.65
N ILE A 279 -0.21 14.96 -19.69
CA ILE A 279 -0.36 13.51 -19.93
C ILE A 279 -1.76 13.23 -20.47
N LEU A 280 -2.81 13.71 -19.79
CA LEU A 280 -4.20 13.51 -20.19
C LEU A 280 -4.50 14.17 -21.55
N ASP A 281 -4.02 15.38 -21.79
CA ASP A 281 -4.14 16.06 -23.07
C ASP A 281 -3.43 15.27 -24.22
N GLY A 282 -2.31 14.60 -23.90
CA GLY A 282 -1.59 13.73 -24.83
C GLY A 282 -2.38 12.46 -25.14
N GLU A 283 -2.92 11.79 -24.11
CA GLU A 283 -3.75 10.58 -24.28
C GLU A 283 -5.02 10.88 -25.11
N LEU A 284 -5.65 12.03 -24.90
CA LEU A 284 -6.82 12.45 -25.70
C LEU A 284 -6.50 12.63 -27.19
N LYS A 285 -5.31 13.17 -27.52
CA LYS A 285 -4.89 13.30 -28.93
C LYS A 285 -4.64 11.98 -29.63
N ASN A 286 -4.22 10.95 -28.86
CA ASN A 286 -3.94 9.62 -29.41
C ASN A 286 -5.21 8.77 -29.59
N HIS A 287 -6.35 9.21 -29.07
CA HIS A 287 -7.66 8.54 -29.21
C HIS A 287 -8.49 9.04 -30.39
N HIS A 288 -7.98 10.01 -31.19
CA HIS A 288 -8.54 10.47 -32.44
C HIS A 288 -7.79 9.85 -33.63
#